data_4003c829cef79b33168085f9c33299a8
#
_entry.id   4003c829cef79b33168085f9c33299a8
#
_cell.length_a   1.000
_cell.length_b   1.000
_cell.length_c   1.000
_cell.angle_alpha   90.00
_cell.angle_beta   90.00
_cell.angle_gamma   90.00
#
_symmetry.space_group_name_H-M   'P 1'
#
loop_
_entity.id
_entity.type
_entity.pdbx_description
1 polymer ?
#
loop_
_entity_poly.entity_id
_entity_poly.type
_entity_poly.pdbx_seq_one_letter_code
_entity_poly.pdbx_strand_id
1 'polypeptide(L)'
;MCIRDRSNNLPKSQSEFFKKININPGSLAEFKSDDIENYEIGAHLTADMFEVGQYVDVTGTSKGKGYAGVIKRHNFSMQDATHGNSLAHRAHGSIGQCQTPGRVWKGKKMSGHMGNVQKTVQSLKIVDMDVANNVIYIKGAVPGFNGSELKIKPSNKKS
;
A
#
# COMPACT_ATOMS: atom_id res chain seq x y z
N MET A 1 12.43 16.10 4.31
CA MET A 1 10.98 15.82 4.24
C MET A 1 10.36 16.88 3.33
N CYS A 2 9.97 16.52 2.10
CA CYS A 2 9.29 17.49 1.21
C CYS A 2 7.81 17.48 1.56
N ILE A 3 7.36 18.46 2.29
CA ILE A 3 5.94 18.76 2.46
C ILE A 3 5.47 19.22 1.07
N ARG A 4 4.77 18.36 0.34
CA ARG A 4 4.07 18.76 -0.88
C ARG A 4 2.81 19.49 -0.45
N ASP A 5 2.86 20.81 -0.45
CA ASP A 5 1.67 21.64 -0.38
C ASP A 5 0.76 21.33 -1.57
N ARG A 6 -0.27 20.53 -1.35
CA ARG A 6 -1.38 20.30 -2.28
C ARG A 6 -2.64 21.03 -1.82
N SER A 7 -2.49 22.24 -1.33
CA SER A 7 -3.62 23.04 -0.80
C SER A 7 -4.69 23.38 -1.84
N ASN A 8 -4.41 23.23 -3.14
CA ASN A 8 -5.27 23.76 -4.20
C ASN A 8 -6.32 22.80 -4.78
N ASN A 9 -6.40 21.54 -4.34
CA ASN A 9 -7.31 20.55 -4.92
C ASN A 9 -8.19 19.80 -3.91
N LEU A 10 -8.46 20.39 -2.76
CA LEU A 10 -9.38 19.78 -1.79
C LEU A 10 -10.84 20.06 -2.19
N PRO A 11 -11.76 19.09 -2.02
CA PRO A 11 -13.19 19.32 -2.14
C PRO A 11 -13.63 20.46 -1.22
N LYS A 12 -14.62 21.26 -1.67
CA LYS A 12 -15.07 22.45 -0.94
C LYS A 12 -15.44 22.16 0.51
N SER A 13 -16.11 21.03 0.78
CA SER A 13 -16.47 20.60 2.14
C SER A 13 -15.26 20.37 3.04
N GLN A 14 -14.19 19.76 2.51
CA GLN A 14 -12.95 19.56 3.25
C GLN A 14 -12.20 20.88 3.47
N SER A 15 -12.16 21.74 2.46
CA SER A 15 -11.49 23.04 2.58
C SER A 15 -12.15 23.94 3.64
N GLU A 16 -13.47 23.91 3.74
CA GLU A 16 -14.21 24.65 4.78
C GLU A 16 -13.96 24.09 6.19
N PHE A 17 -13.87 22.77 6.33
CA PHE A 17 -13.53 22.13 7.59
C PHE A 17 -12.12 22.53 8.06
N PHE A 18 -11.11 22.46 7.17
CA PHE A 18 -9.74 22.82 7.54
C PHE A 18 -9.53 24.30 7.80
N LYS A 19 -10.29 25.19 7.13
CA LYS A 19 -10.29 26.62 7.45
C LYS A 19 -10.77 26.90 8.87
N LYS A 20 -11.76 26.13 9.38
CA LYS A 20 -12.25 26.28 10.77
C LYS A 20 -11.20 25.91 11.81
N ILE A 21 -10.29 24.99 11.47
CA ILE A 21 -9.25 24.47 12.38
C ILE A 21 -7.90 25.18 12.13
N ASN A 22 -7.80 26.08 11.15
CA ASN A 22 -6.56 26.77 10.74
C ASN A 22 -5.41 25.81 10.36
N ILE A 23 -5.74 24.64 9.80
CA ILE A 23 -4.76 23.64 9.34
C ILE A 23 -4.73 23.61 7.82
N ASN A 24 -3.53 23.55 7.24
CA ASN A 24 -3.33 23.37 5.81
C ASN A 24 -2.87 21.92 5.52
N PRO A 25 -3.79 20.99 5.19
CA PRO A 25 -3.46 19.58 5.07
C PRO A 25 -2.79 19.27 3.73
N GLY A 26 -1.70 18.50 3.75
CA GLY A 26 -1.08 17.91 2.55
C GLY A 26 -1.81 16.65 2.08
N SER A 27 -2.23 15.79 3.01
CA SER A 27 -3.00 14.56 2.75
C SER A 27 -3.85 14.22 3.97
N LEU A 28 -4.88 13.39 3.75
CA LEU A 28 -5.79 12.93 4.80
C LEU A 28 -5.67 11.43 5.00
N ALA A 29 -5.62 11.01 6.25
CA ALA A 29 -5.64 9.61 6.62
C ALA A 29 -6.47 9.42 7.90
N GLU A 30 -7.28 8.38 7.93
CA GLU A 30 -8.06 8.00 9.08
C GLU A 30 -7.40 6.81 9.77
N PHE A 31 -7.34 6.88 11.10
CA PHE A 31 -6.89 5.80 11.97
C PHE A 31 -7.98 5.53 12.99
N LYS A 32 -8.21 4.24 13.28
CA LYS A 32 -9.02 3.85 14.44
C LYS A 32 -8.10 3.85 15.67
N SER A 33 -8.49 4.54 16.72
CA SER A 33 -7.85 4.51 18.02
C SER A 33 -8.90 4.27 19.08
N ASP A 34 -8.56 3.48 20.09
CA ASP A 34 -9.42 3.25 21.25
C ASP A 34 -9.27 4.41 22.25
N ASP A 35 -8.15 5.14 22.23
CA ASP A 35 -7.79 6.22 23.14
C ASP A 35 -7.94 7.61 22.51
N ILE A 36 -9.11 7.90 21.91
CA ILE A 36 -9.36 9.17 21.22
C ILE A 36 -9.27 10.38 22.17
N GLU A 37 -9.58 10.20 23.42
CA GLU A 37 -9.59 11.26 24.44
C GLU A 37 -8.20 11.85 24.72
N ASN A 38 -7.14 11.14 24.39
CA ASN A 38 -5.76 11.58 24.59
C ASN A 38 -5.23 12.50 23.48
N TYR A 39 -6.03 12.73 22.41
CA TYR A 39 -5.60 13.53 21.27
C TYR A 39 -6.36 14.86 21.18
N GLU A 40 -5.63 15.95 21.22
CA GLU A 40 -6.18 17.29 21.01
C GLU A 40 -6.17 17.68 19.53
N ILE A 41 -7.15 18.49 19.12
CA ILE A 41 -7.23 19.01 17.75
C ILE A 41 -6.02 19.92 17.49
N GLY A 42 -5.22 19.61 16.47
CA GLY A 42 -4.01 20.37 16.13
C GLY A 42 -2.72 19.84 16.77
N ALA A 43 -2.79 18.77 17.57
CA ALA A 43 -1.59 18.13 18.11
C ALA A 43 -0.73 17.51 16.98
N HIS A 44 0.59 17.63 17.12
CA HIS A 44 1.54 17.00 16.22
C HIS A 44 1.96 15.63 16.78
N LEU A 45 1.80 14.59 15.98
CA LEU A 45 2.28 13.25 16.31
C LEU A 45 3.72 13.09 15.83
N THR A 46 4.63 12.76 16.73
CA THR A 46 6.07 12.64 16.49
C THR A 46 6.52 11.18 16.59
N ALA A 47 7.77 10.88 16.28
CA ALA A 47 8.30 9.52 16.27
C ALA A 47 8.32 8.87 17.65
N ASP A 48 8.33 9.65 18.73
CA ASP A 48 8.32 9.22 20.14
C ASP A 48 7.05 8.44 20.58
N MET A 49 6.00 8.41 19.75
CA MET A 49 4.85 7.51 19.96
C MET A 49 5.20 6.01 19.84
N PHE A 50 6.33 5.68 19.25
CA PHE A 50 6.76 4.30 19.01
C PHE A 50 7.94 3.95 19.93
N GLU A 51 8.16 2.66 20.14
CA GLU A 51 9.27 2.15 20.94
C GLU A 51 10.24 1.35 20.08
N VAL A 52 11.54 1.41 20.42
CA VAL A 52 12.55 0.57 19.78
C VAL A 52 12.26 -0.90 20.11
N GLY A 53 12.22 -1.73 19.09
CA GLY A 53 11.89 -3.15 19.22
C GLY A 53 10.43 -3.47 18.97
N GLN A 54 9.52 -2.50 18.98
CA GLN A 54 8.10 -2.66 18.71
C GLN A 54 7.84 -3.20 17.30
N TYR A 55 6.78 -3.99 17.15
CA TYR A 55 6.30 -4.44 15.84
C TYR A 55 5.24 -3.50 15.28
N VAL A 56 5.37 -3.15 14.00
CA VAL A 56 4.47 -2.24 13.31
C VAL A 56 3.96 -2.82 11.99
N ASP A 57 2.77 -2.39 11.60
CA ASP A 57 2.18 -2.66 10.29
C ASP A 57 2.34 -1.41 9.42
N VAL A 58 2.96 -1.57 8.25
CA VAL A 58 3.24 -0.46 7.33
C VAL A 58 2.38 -0.60 6.08
N THR A 59 1.55 0.39 5.83
CA THR A 59 0.66 0.47 4.67
C THR A 59 1.11 1.57 3.73
N GLY A 60 1.20 1.27 2.46
CA GLY A 60 1.53 2.24 1.41
C GLY A 60 1.06 1.79 0.04
N THR A 61 1.22 2.65 -0.95
CA THR A 61 0.89 2.35 -2.34
C THR A 61 2.08 1.68 -3.02
N SER A 62 1.89 0.46 -3.50
CA SER A 62 2.93 -0.30 -4.18
C SER A 62 3.36 0.34 -5.51
N LYS A 63 4.60 0.11 -5.93
CA LYS A 63 5.09 0.58 -7.24
C LYS A 63 4.20 0.07 -8.38
N GLY A 64 3.75 0.97 -9.26
CA GLY A 64 3.00 0.62 -10.45
C GLY A 64 3.86 -0.17 -11.44
N LYS A 65 3.29 -1.21 -12.04
CA LYS A 65 3.94 -2.05 -13.06
C LYS A 65 3.16 -2.07 -14.39
N GLY A 66 2.09 -1.23 -14.47
CA GLY A 66 1.22 -1.14 -15.63
C GLY A 66 0.42 -2.42 -15.88
N TYR A 67 0.03 -2.66 -17.13
CA TYR A 67 -0.60 -3.91 -17.55
C TYR A 67 0.43 -5.03 -17.57
N ALA A 68 0.17 -6.12 -16.89
CA ALA A 68 1.07 -7.25 -16.80
C ALA A 68 0.40 -8.55 -17.24
N GLY A 69 1.13 -9.36 -18.00
CA GLY A 69 0.72 -10.72 -18.38
C GLY A 69 0.68 -11.66 -17.17
N VAL A 70 0.03 -12.80 -17.36
CA VAL A 70 -0.20 -13.79 -16.29
C VAL A 70 1.07 -14.36 -15.67
N ILE A 71 2.15 -14.45 -16.43
CA ILE A 71 3.45 -14.94 -15.95
C ILE A 71 3.99 -13.97 -14.89
N LYS A 72 4.03 -12.67 -15.20
CA LYS A 72 4.52 -11.65 -14.25
C LYS A 72 3.56 -11.40 -13.10
N ARG A 73 2.24 -11.39 -13.39
CA ARG A 73 1.22 -11.02 -12.41
C ARG A 73 0.90 -12.13 -11.42
N HIS A 74 0.91 -13.40 -11.88
CA HIS A 74 0.45 -14.55 -11.11
C HIS A 74 1.45 -15.69 -11.03
N ASN A 75 2.66 -15.51 -11.57
CA ASN A 75 3.72 -16.52 -11.60
C ASN A 75 3.31 -17.80 -12.35
N PHE A 76 2.58 -17.67 -13.46
CA PHE A 76 2.28 -18.79 -14.33
C PHE A 76 3.54 -19.23 -15.04
N SER A 77 3.65 -20.55 -15.30
CA SER A 77 4.69 -21.08 -16.15
C SER A 77 4.50 -20.61 -17.61
N MET A 78 5.61 -20.37 -18.27
CA MET A 78 5.64 -20.13 -19.71
C MET A 78 5.39 -21.48 -20.43
N GLN A 79 4.75 -21.42 -21.61
CA GLN A 79 4.66 -22.57 -22.51
C GLN A 79 5.98 -22.78 -23.25
N ASP A 80 6.10 -23.90 -23.96
CA ASP A 80 7.33 -24.25 -24.66
C ASP A 80 7.81 -23.13 -25.60
N ALA A 81 9.11 -22.88 -25.58
CA ALA A 81 9.73 -21.90 -26.47
C ALA A 81 9.93 -22.44 -27.92
N THR A 82 10.01 -23.77 -28.06
CA THR A 82 10.25 -24.50 -29.31
C THR A 82 9.26 -25.67 -29.44
N HIS A 83 9.62 -26.77 -30.07
CA HIS A 83 8.81 -27.99 -30.26
C HIS A 83 7.47 -27.71 -30.96
N GLY A 84 7.47 -26.85 -31.99
CA GLY A 84 6.28 -26.53 -32.78
C GLY A 84 5.30 -25.56 -32.13
N ASN A 85 5.59 -25.01 -30.95
CA ASN A 85 4.76 -24.00 -30.35
C ASN A 85 4.82 -22.70 -31.16
N SER A 86 3.64 -22.20 -31.59
CA SER A 86 3.52 -20.98 -32.40
C SER A 86 2.64 -19.97 -31.64
N LEU A 87 3.13 -18.75 -31.46
CA LEU A 87 2.42 -17.58 -30.93
C LEU A 87 1.91 -17.70 -29.47
N ALA A 88 1.92 -18.87 -28.83
CA ALA A 88 1.30 -19.13 -27.53
C ALA A 88 2.30 -19.19 -26.35
N HIS A 89 3.51 -18.64 -26.50
CA HIS A 89 4.58 -18.78 -25.49
C HIS A 89 4.25 -18.23 -24.11
N ARG A 90 3.50 -17.14 -24.05
CA ARG A 90 3.17 -16.42 -22.82
C ARG A 90 1.67 -16.33 -22.53
N ALA A 91 0.87 -17.17 -23.18
CA ALA A 91 -0.56 -17.25 -22.96
C ALA A 91 -0.91 -17.87 -21.62
N HIS A 92 -2.11 -17.58 -21.10
CA HIS A 92 -2.54 -18.09 -19.81
C HIS A 92 -3.07 -19.54 -19.84
N GLY A 93 -3.16 -20.15 -21.00
CA GLY A 93 -3.67 -21.52 -21.17
C GLY A 93 -5.19 -21.58 -20.98
N SER A 94 -5.70 -22.71 -20.53
CA SER A 94 -7.14 -22.91 -20.32
C SER A 94 -7.68 -21.98 -19.25
N ILE A 95 -8.83 -21.36 -19.52
CA ILE A 95 -9.54 -20.47 -18.60
C ILE A 95 -10.77 -21.14 -17.96
N GLY A 96 -11.14 -22.34 -18.40
CA GLY A 96 -12.28 -23.07 -17.87
C GLY A 96 -12.59 -24.31 -18.68
N GLN A 97 -13.73 -24.92 -18.39
CA GLN A 97 -14.28 -26.10 -19.06
C GLN A 97 -15.23 -25.68 -20.21
N CYS A 98 -15.73 -26.65 -20.97
CA CYS A 98 -16.59 -26.42 -22.12
C CYS A 98 -18.05 -26.09 -21.71
N GLN A 99 -19.01 -26.92 -22.04
CA GLN A 99 -20.45 -26.68 -21.87
C GLN A 99 -20.85 -26.55 -20.38
N THR A 100 -20.27 -27.32 -19.51
CA THR A 100 -20.49 -27.25 -18.05
C THR A 100 -19.17 -26.87 -17.36
N PRO A 101 -19.11 -25.71 -16.70
CA PRO A 101 -20.17 -24.76 -16.29
C PRO A 101 -20.56 -23.71 -17.34
N GLY A 102 -19.99 -23.70 -18.55
CA GLY A 102 -20.28 -22.72 -19.61
C GLY A 102 -19.90 -21.28 -19.30
N ARG A 103 -19.05 -21.07 -18.28
CA ARG A 103 -18.61 -19.74 -17.83
C ARG A 103 -17.22 -19.81 -17.22
N VAL A 104 -16.55 -18.66 -17.18
CA VAL A 104 -15.32 -18.49 -16.40
C VAL A 104 -15.66 -18.12 -14.96
N TRP A 105 -15.08 -18.82 -14.00
CA TRP A 105 -15.31 -18.55 -12.58
C TRP A 105 -14.79 -17.18 -12.15
N LYS A 106 -15.51 -16.53 -11.24
CA LYS A 106 -15.04 -15.29 -10.60
C LYS A 106 -13.69 -15.53 -9.90
N GLY A 107 -12.79 -14.56 -9.97
CA GLY A 107 -11.45 -14.69 -9.38
C GLY A 107 -10.44 -15.47 -10.21
N LYS A 108 -10.78 -15.92 -11.43
CA LYS A 108 -9.82 -16.55 -12.34
C LYS A 108 -8.65 -15.61 -12.61
N LYS A 109 -7.43 -16.10 -12.38
CA LYS A 109 -6.19 -15.35 -12.59
C LYS A 109 -5.97 -15.07 -14.07
N MET A 110 -6.01 -13.81 -14.46
CA MET A 110 -5.80 -13.32 -15.83
C MET A 110 -4.84 -12.14 -15.85
N SER A 111 -4.37 -11.78 -17.04
CA SER A 111 -3.60 -10.55 -17.25
C SER A 111 -4.40 -9.31 -16.83
N GLY A 112 -3.73 -8.26 -16.46
CA GLY A 112 -4.36 -7.01 -16.06
C GLY A 112 -3.41 -6.08 -15.32
N HIS A 113 -3.95 -5.00 -14.77
CA HIS A 113 -3.20 -4.01 -14.02
C HIS A 113 -2.47 -4.64 -12.82
N MET A 114 -1.21 -4.27 -12.64
CA MET A 114 -0.35 -4.73 -11.54
C MET A 114 0.33 -3.55 -10.87
N GLY A 115 0.37 -3.57 -9.54
CA GLY A 115 0.92 -2.48 -8.75
C GLY A 115 -0.01 -1.28 -8.65
N ASN A 116 0.49 -0.17 -8.10
CA ASN A 116 -0.27 1.05 -7.78
C ASN A 116 -1.56 0.76 -6.99
N VAL A 117 -1.45 -0.16 -6.06
CA VAL A 117 -2.52 -0.57 -5.14
C VAL A 117 -2.01 -0.47 -3.71
N GLN A 118 -2.91 -0.17 -2.78
CA GLN A 118 -2.59 -0.17 -1.36
C GLN A 118 -2.19 -1.57 -0.91
N LYS A 119 -1.06 -1.68 -0.22
CA LYS A 119 -0.52 -2.90 0.37
C LYS A 119 -0.06 -2.63 1.78
N THR A 120 -0.32 -3.58 2.68
CA THR A 120 0.16 -3.57 4.05
C THR A 120 1.18 -4.68 4.24
N VAL A 121 2.34 -4.33 4.77
CA VAL A 121 3.33 -5.30 5.25
C VAL A 121 3.22 -5.32 6.76
N GLN A 122 2.92 -6.49 7.32
CA GLN A 122 2.61 -6.67 8.73
C GLN A 122 3.85 -7.09 9.52
N SER A 123 3.85 -6.75 10.82
CA SER A 123 4.83 -7.21 11.81
C SER A 123 6.28 -6.91 11.44
N LEU A 124 6.56 -5.71 10.96
CA LEU A 124 7.92 -5.21 10.79
C LEU A 124 8.44 -4.70 12.13
N LYS A 125 9.71 -4.94 12.44
CA LYS A 125 10.33 -4.52 13.70
C LYS A 125 10.99 -3.15 13.55
N ILE A 126 10.75 -2.26 14.50
CA ILE A 126 11.51 -1.02 14.65
C ILE A 126 12.88 -1.36 15.23
N VAL A 127 13.94 -0.97 14.56
CA VAL A 127 15.31 -1.25 14.97
C VAL A 127 15.87 -0.11 15.81
N ASP A 128 15.61 1.12 15.37
CA ASP A 128 16.12 2.32 15.99
C ASP A 128 15.22 3.52 15.67
N MET A 129 15.34 4.61 16.43
CA MET A 129 14.59 5.83 16.23
C MET A 129 15.46 7.05 16.53
N ASP A 130 15.38 8.04 15.67
CA ASP A 130 15.96 9.36 15.90
C ASP A 130 14.82 10.36 16.14
N VAL A 131 14.54 10.62 17.39
CA VAL A 131 13.44 11.52 17.81
C VAL A 131 13.72 12.96 17.41
N ALA A 132 14.98 13.38 17.40
CA ALA A 132 15.36 14.74 17.07
C ALA A 132 15.05 15.09 15.59
N ASN A 133 15.24 14.12 14.69
CA ASN A 133 14.95 14.26 13.27
C ASN A 133 13.62 13.65 12.83
N ASN A 134 12.82 13.11 13.74
CA ASN A 134 11.58 12.36 13.47
C ASN A 134 11.79 11.23 12.44
N VAL A 135 12.82 10.43 12.61
CA VAL A 135 13.17 9.31 11.73
C VAL A 135 12.98 7.99 12.46
N ILE A 136 12.31 7.03 11.81
CA ILE A 136 12.09 5.67 12.33
C ILE A 136 12.80 4.68 11.41
N TYR A 137 13.65 3.81 11.96
CA TYR A 137 14.37 2.77 11.24
C TYR A 137 13.63 1.44 11.36
N ILE A 138 13.04 0.96 10.26
CA ILE A 138 12.25 -0.26 10.22
C ILE A 138 13.02 -1.35 9.45
N LYS A 139 13.14 -2.54 10.05
CA LYS A 139 13.79 -3.69 9.42
C LYS A 139 12.83 -4.34 8.42
N GLY A 140 13.22 -4.36 7.14
CA GLY A 140 12.48 -5.04 6.08
C GLY A 140 12.10 -4.14 4.91
N ALA A 141 11.26 -4.65 4.02
CA ALA A 141 10.80 -3.94 2.84
C ALA A 141 9.44 -3.28 3.11
N VAL A 142 9.30 -2.03 2.70
CA VAL A 142 8.05 -1.26 2.78
C VAL A 142 7.46 -1.06 1.36
N PRO A 143 6.13 -0.93 1.22
CA PRO A 143 5.52 -0.74 -0.08
C PRO A 143 5.78 0.66 -0.63
N GLY A 144 5.97 0.78 -1.93
CA GLY A 144 6.07 2.07 -2.61
C GLY A 144 7.47 2.40 -3.14
N PHE A 145 7.63 3.61 -3.64
CA PHE A 145 8.89 4.17 -4.12
C PHE A 145 9.50 5.08 -3.03
N ASN A 146 10.76 5.47 -3.20
CA ASN A 146 11.42 6.38 -2.27
C ASN A 146 10.71 7.74 -2.25
N GLY A 147 10.34 8.21 -1.06
CA GLY A 147 9.55 9.43 -0.88
C GLY A 147 8.03 9.24 -0.99
N SER A 148 7.53 7.99 -1.06
CA SER A 148 6.07 7.72 -0.98
C SER A 148 5.56 7.87 0.46
N GLU A 149 4.31 8.28 0.59
CA GLU A 149 3.62 8.34 1.87
C GLU A 149 3.34 6.92 2.41
N LEU A 150 3.61 6.72 3.69
CA LEU A 150 3.38 5.48 4.42
C LEU A 150 2.53 5.76 5.65
N LYS A 151 1.61 4.82 5.95
CA LYS A 151 0.85 4.78 7.20
C LYS A 151 1.44 3.70 8.08
N ILE A 152 1.92 4.08 9.25
CA ILE A 152 2.51 3.19 10.24
C ILE A 152 1.54 3.08 11.42
N LYS A 153 1.27 1.89 11.87
CA LYS A 153 0.46 1.62 13.05
C LYS A 153 1.05 0.45 13.85
N PRO A 154 0.79 0.35 15.15
CA PRO A 154 1.16 -0.82 15.93
C PRO A 154 0.65 -2.11 15.27
N SER A 155 1.38 -3.20 15.39
CA SER A 155 0.98 -4.48 14.79
C SER A 155 -0.14 -5.12 15.59
N ASN A 156 -1.21 -5.58 14.91
CA ASN A 156 -2.29 -6.33 15.53
C ASN A 156 -1.93 -7.81 15.80
N LYS A 157 -0.84 -8.32 15.22
CA LYS A 157 -0.48 -9.75 15.29
C LYS A 157 0.67 -10.05 16.24
N LYS A 158 1.50 -9.05 16.52
CA LYS A 158 2.64 -9.15 17.43
C LYS A 158 2.69 -7.89 18.26
N SER A 159 2.59 -8.06 19.55
CA SER A 159 2.93 -7.07 20.56
C SER A 159 4.40 -7.22 20.96
#